data_223702ad6c70da97e97beef35a76d1cd
#
_entry.id   223702ad6c70da97e97beef35a76d1cd
#
_cell.length_a   1.000
_cell.length_b   1.000
_cell.length_c   1.000
_cell.angle_alpha   90.00
_cell.angle_beta   90.00
_cell.angle_gamma   90.00
#
_symmetry.space_group_name_H-M   'P 1'
#
loop_
_entity.id
_entity.type
_entity.pdbx_description
1 polymer ?
#
loop_
_entity_poly.entity_id
_entity_poly.type
_entity_poly.pdbx_seq_one_letter_code
_entity_poly.pdbx_strand_id
1 'polypeptide(L)'
;MKTFQELQEGIQDPDIFKCFFLAGGPGSGKSYVVRYSIGGTGLKVVNSDAAFETMMDKAGLTLKMNTERGERETEARDKVRGRAKVTTDKMRDNYLEGRLGVVIDGTGDDYDKINGYKAKLQALGYDCYMIFVNTTLDVALERNAKRDRNVTESVAIDSWNKVQANIGKFQQLFGRQEFVLVDNNKADDDIEMATHKVIKKLVRQKVKNHIAKSWMAQQMSAKGITVMPKTRNVGSGGGSTAKRDDNKEFRPLPGSGRFQTKMGRKRPKTGKYAK
;
A
#
# COMPACT_ATOMS: atom_id res chain seq x y z
N MET A 1 9.12 -33.03 -1.42
CA MET A 1 8.87 -31.96 -2.42
C MET A 1 7.39 -31.67 -2.39
N LYS A 2 6.99 -30.40 -2.29
CA LYS A 2 5.57 -30.03 -2.40
C LYS A 2 5.12 -30.21 -3.86
N THR A 3 3.92 -30.73 -4.07
CA THR A 3 3.34 -30.83 -5.40
C THR A 3 3.00 -29.45 -5.94
N PHE A 4 2.82 -29.29 -7.26
CA PHE A 4 2.44 -28.01 -7.87
C PHE A 4 1.14 -27.44 -7.28
N GLN A 5 0.21 -28.32 -6.87
CA GLN A 5 -1.04 -27.93 -6.21
C GLN A 5 -0.82 -27.40 -4.79
N GLU A 6 0.23 -27.84 -4.09
CA GLU A 6 0.59 -27.35 -2.75
C GLU A 6 1.35 -26.02 -2.81
N LEU A 7 1.85 -25.62 -4.00
CA LEU A 7 2.49 -24.34 -4.25
C LEU A 7 1.52 -23.24 -4.70
N GLN A 8 0.25 -23.58 -4.98
CA GLN A 8 -0.77 -22.58 -5.29
C GLN A 8 -1.10 -21.77 -4.04
N GLU A 9 -1.23 -20.45 -4.21
CA GLU A 9 -1.67 -19.55 -3.15
C GLU A 9 -3.01 -20.05 -2.59
N GLY A 10 -3.03 -20.30 -1.29
CA GLY A 10 -4.14 -20.93 -0.61
C GLY A 10 -5.07 -19.92 0.06
N ILE A 11 -6.25 -20.37 0.44
CA ILE A 11 -7.28 -19.58 1.15
C ILE A 11 -6.73 -18.93 2.44
N GLN A 12 -5.65 -19.46 2.99
CA GLN A 12 -5.03 -19.00 4.22
C GLN A 12 -3.83 -18.08 4.00
N ASP A 13 -3.47 -17.82 2.74
CA ASP A 13 -2.35 -16.91 2.46
C ASP A 13 -2.71 -15.49 2.90
N PRO A 14 -1.76 -14.79 3.54
CA PRO A 14 -2.05 -13.52 4.20
C PRO A 14 -2.39 -12.40 3.21
N ASP A 15 -1.97 -12.50 1.97
CA ASP A 15 -2.16 -11.49 0.91
C ASP A 15 -3.46 -11.65 0.12
N ILE A 16 -4.19 -12.76 0.29
CA ILE A 16 -5.48 -12.98 -0.39
C ILE A 16 -6.48 -11.84 -0.07
N PHE A 17 -7.19 -11.36 -1.09
CA PHE A 17 -8.12 -10.23 -1.00
C PHE A 17 -7.50 -8.92 -0.47
N LYS A 18 -6.21 -8.69 -0.69
CA LYS A 18 -5.55 -7.43 -0.36
C LYS A 18 -5.27 -6.63 -1.63
N CYS A 19 -5.66 -5.35 -1.64
CA CYS A 19 -5.34 -4.44 -2.73
C CYS A 19 -4.67 -3.19 -2.19
N PHE A 20 -3.50 -2.88 -2.72
CA PHE A 20 -2.77 -1.65 -2.42
C PHE A 20 -2.76 -0.76 -3.65
N PHE A 21 -3.33 0.43 -3.54
CA PHE A 21 -3.18 1.48 -4.53
C PHE A 21 -1.88 2.23 -4.25
N LEU A 22 -1.06 2.41 -5.28
CA LEU A 22 0.17 3.18 -5.20
C LEU A 22 -0.05 4.51 -5.90
N ALA A 23 0.23 5.61 -5.22
CA ALA A 23 0.11 6.97 -5.76
C ALA A 23 1.40 7.77 -5.51
N GLY A 24 1.66 8.74 -6.38
CA GLY A 24 2.79 9.65 -6.34
C GLY A 24 3.14 10.16 -7.72
N GLY A 25 3.59 11.40 -7.86
CA GLY A 25 3.92 12.03 -9.13
C GLY A 25 5.14 11.43 -9.85
N PRO A 26 5.43 11.88 -11.07
CA PRO A 26 6.70 11.60 -11.73
C PRO A 26 7.88 11.98 -10.83
N GLY A 27 8.91 11.15 -10.75
CA GLY A 27 10.08 11.41 -9.88
C GLY A 27 9.87 11.13 -8.39
N SER A 28 8.66 10.81 -7.91
CA SER A 28 8.42 10.53 -6.49
C SER A 28 9.09 9.26 -5.95
N GLY A 29 9.55 8.35 -6.82
CA GLY A 29 10.23 7.13 -6.42
C GLY A 29 9.31 5.93 -6.14
N LYS A 30 8.09 5.91 -6.66
CA LYS A 30 7.15 4.77 -6.55
C LYS A 30 7.78 3.42 -6.87
N SER A 31 8.47 3.31 -8.00
CA SER A 31 9.11 2.05 -8.43
C SER A 31 10.15 1.56 -7.42
N TYR A 32 10.83 2.48 -6.75
CA TYR A 32 11.77 2.18 -5.68
C TYR A 32 11.05 1.61 -4.44
N VAL A 33 9.99 2.30 -3.98
CA VAL A 33 9.14 1.82 -2.88
C VAL A 33 8.57 0.45 -3.18
N VAL A 34 8.08 0.21 -4.42
CA VAL A 34 7.58 -1.12 -4.83
C VAL A 34 8.65 -2.18 -4.68
N ARG A 35 9.85 -1.93 -5.20
CA ARG A 35 10.95 -2.90 -5.18
C ARG A 35 11.34 -3.32 -3.76
N TYR A 36 11.50 -2.36 -2.86
CA TYR A 36 12.06 -2.59 -1.53
C TYR A 36 10.99 -2.84 -0.46
N SER A 37 9.82 -2.22 -0.57
CA SER A 37 8.80 -2.31 0.48
C SER A 37 7.73 -3.38 0.21
N ILE A 38 7.52 -3.78 -1.04
CA ILE A 38 6.50 -4.77 -1.43
C ILE A 38 7.12 -6.15 -1.68
N GLY A 39 8.40 -6.22 -1.99
CA GLY A 39 9.11 -7.48 -2.20
C GLY A 39 8.91 -8.47 -1.04
N GLY A 40 8.65 -9.75 -1.36
CA GLY A 40 8.45 -10.81 -0.37
C GLY A 40 7.13 -10.77 0.41
N THR A 41 6.18 -9.93 0.02
CA THR A 41 4.83 -9.83 0.65
C THR A 41 3.77 -10.73 0.01
N GLY A 42 4.05 -11.35 -1.14
CA GLY A 42 3.09 -12.12 -1.93
C GLY A 42 2.30 -11.27 -2.94
N LEU A 43 2.25 -9.96 -2.76
CA LEU A 43 1.48 -9.04 -3.60
C LEU A 43 1.98 -9.02 -5.05
N LYS A 44 1.05 -9.09 -6.01
CA LYS A 44 1.31 -9.02 -7.46
C LYS A 44 1.21 -7.58 -7.94
N VAL A 45 2.29 -7.06 -8.53
CA VAL A 45 2.32 -5.68 -9.02
C VAL A 45 1.68 -5.59 -10.40
N VAL A 46 0.65 -4.77 -10.53
CA VAL A 46 -0.05 -4.45 -11.78
C VAL A 46 0.44 -3.08 -12.25
N ASN A 47 1.35 -3.09 -13.21
CA ASN A 47 1.97 -1.88 -13.77
C ASN A 47 2.08 -1.99 -15.29
N SER A 48 1.37 -1.13 -16.02
CA SER A 48 1.42 -1.09 -17.49
C SER A 48 2.71 -0.49 -18.03
N ASP A 49 3.42 0.29 -17.23
CA ASP A 49 4.67 0.93 -17.67
C ASP A 49 5.78 -0.11 -17.80
N ALA A 50 5.89 -1.07 -16.90
CA ALA A 50 6.86 -2.15 -16.98
C ALA A 50 6.64 -3.03 -18.22
N ALA A 51 5.38 -3.35 -18.53
CA ALA A 51 5.02 -4.07 -19.75
C ALA A 51 5.35 -3.25 -21.01
N PHE A 52 5.08 -1.95 -20.98
CA PHE A 52 5.38 -1.03 -22.06
C PHE A 52 6.90 -0.93 -22.31
N GLU A 53 7.71 -0.73 -21.29
CA GLU A 53 9.17 -0.66 -21.39
C GLU A 53 9.76 -1.93 -22.00
N THR A 54 9.33 -3.11 -21.53
CA THR A 54 9.75 -4.40 -22.08
C THR A 54 9.37 -4.57 -23.56
N MET A 55 8.17 -4.13 -23.95
CA MET A 55 7.71 -4.22 -25.33
C MET A 55 8.39 -3.21 -26.24
N MET A 56 8.73 -2.02 -25.73
CA MET A 56 9.50 -1.00 -26.47
C MET A 56 10.91 -1.50 -26.77
N ASP A 57 11.59 -2.07 -25.77
CA ASP A 57 12.92 -2.66 -25.92
C ASP A 57 12.91 -3.76 -26.99
N LYS A 58 11.96 -4.69 -26.93
CA LYS A 58 11.78 -5.75 -27.94
C LYS A 58 11.47 -5.23 -29.34
N ALA A 59 10.87 -4.05 -29.45
CA ALA A 59 10.59 -3.40 -30.73
C ALA A 59 11.75 -2.52 -31.25
N GLY A 60 12.83 -2.40 -30.47
CA GLY A 60 13.97 -1.52 -30.81
C GLY A 60 13.60 -0.03 -30.76
N LEU A 61 12.59 0.35 -30.01
CA LEU A 61 12.11 1.73 -29.91
C LEU A 61 12.70 2.42 -28.67
N THR A 62 13.05 3.70 -28.80
CA THR A 62 13.62 4.48 -27.68
C THR A 62 12.59 4.77 -26.59
N LEU A 63 13.01 4.70 -25.32
CA LEU A 63 12.21 5.04 -24.16
C LEU A 63 12.11 6.55 -23.88
N LYS A 64 12.97 7.38 -24.49
CA LYS A 64 12.95 8.83 -24.28
C LYS A 64 11.64 9.44 -24.76
N MET A 65 10.96 10.22 -23.90
CA MET A 65 9.63 10.76 -24.18
C MET A 65 9.65 12.17 -24.81
N ASN A 66 10.74 12.89 -24.65
CA ASN A 66 10.93 14.29 -25.04
C ASN A 66 11.78 14.50 -26.31
N THR A 67 11.97 13.48 -27.11
CA THR A 67 12.61 13.62 -28.42
C THR A 67 11.56 13.83 -29.51
N GLU A 68 11.85 14.74 -30.48
CA GLU A 68 11.06 14.84 -31.70
C GLU A 68 11.08 13.52 -32.46
N ARG A 69 9.93 13.10 -32.96
CA ARG A 69 9.74 11.81 -33.63
C ARG A 69 8.93 11.95 -34.90
N GLY A 70 9.25 11.11 -35.88
CA GLY A 70 8.40 10.98 -37.03
C GLY A 70 7.08 10.28 -36.71
N GLU A 71 6.05 10.49 -37.55
CA GLU A 71 4.72 9.89 -37.40
C GLU A 71 4.75 8.36 -37.26
N ARG A 72 5.57 7.67 -38.05
CA ARG A 72 5.71 6.21 -37.99
C ARG A 72 6.21 5.68 -36.65
N GLU A 73 7.17 6.38 -36.04
CA GLU A 73 7.67 6.00 -34.71
C GLU A 73 6.59 6.25 -33.62
N THR A 74 5.86 7.36 -33.74
CA THR A 74 4.76 7.69 -32.84
C THR A 74 3.67 6.63 -32.90
N GLU A 75 3.22 6.26 -34.10
CA GLU A 75 2.24 5.18 -34.29
C GLU A 75 2.72 3.83 -33.72
N ALA A 76 3.99 3.47 -33.96
CA ALA A 76 4.55 2.23 -33.45
C ALA A 76 4.52 2.21 -31.91
N ARG A 77 4.88 3.32 -31.27
CA ARG A 77 4.81 3.46 -29.80
C ARG A 77 3.40 3.37 -29.27
N ASP A 78 2.43 4.00 -29.92
CA ASP A 78 1.02 3.95 -29.50
C ASP A 78 0.46 2.54 -29.63
N LYS A 79 0.80 1.82 -30.69
CA LYS A 79 0.47 0.38 -30.82
C LYS A 79 1.08 -0.46 -29.68
N VAL A 80 2.36 -0.22 -29.35
CA VAL A 80 3.03 -0.90 -28.25
C VAL A 80 2.36 -0.55 -26.92
N ARG A 81 2.02 0.72 -26.68
CA ARG A 81 1.30 1.16 -25.47
C ARG A 81 -0.07 0.49 -25.33
N GLY A 82 -0.82 0.42 -26.45
CA GLY A 82 -2.11 -0.28 -26.46
C GLY A 82 -1.98 -1.76 -26.09
N ARG A 83 -1.00 -2.47 -26.69
CA ARG A 83 -0.71 -3.88 -26.36
C ARG A 83 -0.29 -4.08 -24.90
N ALA A 84 0.59 -3.22 -24.40
CA ALA A 84 1.03 -3.27 -23.01
C ALA A 84 -0.14 -3.12 -22.04
N LYS A 85 -1.05 -2.17 -22.31
CA LYS A 85 -2.27 -1.97 -21.53
C LYS A 85 -3.17 -3.21 -21.53
N VAL A 86 -3.48 -3.76 -22.70
CA VAL A 86 -4.30 -4.98 -22.83
C VAL A 86 -3.67 -6.16 -22.08
N THR A 87 -2.35 -6.34 -22.18
CA THR A 87 -1.64 -7.42 -21.49
C THR A 87 -1.73 -7.24 -19.98
N THR A 88 -1.52 -6.00 -19.50
CA THR A 88 -1.60 -5.69 -18.06
C THR A 88 -3.03 -5.86 -17.52
N ASP A 89 -4.04 -5.46 -18.30
CA ASP A 89 -5.45 -5.63 -17.92
C ASP A 89 -5.79 -7.13 -17.77
N LYS A 90 -5.41 -7.97 -18.75
CA LYS A 90 -5.59 -9.43 -18.66
C LYS A 90 -4.87 -10.04 -17.46
N MET A 91 -3.63 -9.62 -17.21
CA MET A 91 -2.85 -10.10 -16.06
C MET A 91 -3.54 -9.71 -14.74
N ARG A 92 -4.00 -8.46 -14.64
CA ARG A 92 -4.77 -7.99 -13.49
C ARG A 92 -6.04 -8.82 -13.28
N ASP A 93 -6.80 -9.05 -14.35
CA ASP A 93 -8.06 -9.76 -14.27
C ASP A 93 -7.85 -11.22 -13.80
N ASN A 94 -6.79 -11.89 -14.28
CA ASN A 94 -6.39 -13.22 -13.79
C ASN A 94 -6.02 -13.19 -12.28
N TYR A 95 -5.30 -12.17 -11.82
CA TYR A 95 -4.99 -12.04 -10.38
C TYR A 95 -6.26 -11.83 -9.55
N LEU A 96 -7.20 -11.02 -10.03
CA LEU A 96 -8.46 -10.76 -9.34
C LEU A 96 -9.37 -12.01 -9.35
N GLU A 97 -9.39 -12.79 -10.43
CA GLU A 97 -10.10 -14.06 -10.50
C GLU A 97 -9.54 -15.06 -9.48
N GLY A 98 -8.21 -15.15 -9.37
CA GLY A 98 -7.52 -15.94 -8.35
C GLY A 98 -7.62 -15.37 -6.92
N ARG A 99 -8.23 -14.21 -6.72
CA ARG A 99 -8.33 -13.52 -5.41
C ARG A 99 -6.97 -13.15 -4.80
N LEU A 100 -5.93 -13.09 -5.64
CA LEU A 100 -4.56 -12.79 -5.21
C LEU A 100 -4.44 -11.35 -4.71
N GLY A 101 -3.49 -11.12 -3.81
CA GLY A 101 -3.13 -9.78 -3.38
C GLY A 101 -2.48 -8.98 -4.49
N VAL A 102 -2.93 -7.76 -4.72
CA VAL A 102 -2.47 -6.92 -5.83
C VAL A 102 -2.01 -5.54 -5.39
N VAL A 103 -1.07 -5.00 -6.13
CA VAL A 103 -0.68 -3.58 -6.07
C VAL A 103 -1.04 -2.95 -7.40
N ILE A 104 -1.90 -1.94 -7.37
CA ILE A 104 -2.29 -1.15 -8.53
C ILE A 104 -1.41 0.10 -8.59
N ASP A 105 -0.45 0.10 -9.50
CA ASP A 105 0.45 1.25 -9.67
C ASP A 105 -0.24 2.34 -10.50
N GLY A 106 -0.24 3.55 -9.98
CA GLY A 106 -0.81 4.74 -10.62
C GLY A 106 -0.12 6.02 -10.17
N THR A 107 -0.42 7.14 -10.83
CA THR A 107 0.07 8.46 -10.44
C THR A 107 -0.70 9.05 -9.27
N GLY A 108 -2.01 8.80 -9.20
CA GLY A 108 -2.88 9.39 -8.19
C GLY A 108 -3.35 10.81 -8.54
N ASP A 109 -3.21 11.23 -9.78
CA ASP A 109 -3.69 12.51 -10.31
C ASP A 109 -5.21 12.52 -10.55
N ASP A 110 -5.81 11.36 -10.82
CA ASP A 110 -7.23 11.17 -11.05
C ASP A 110 -7.89 10.49 -9.81
N TYR A 111 -8.51 11.32 -8.97
CA TYR A 111 -9.21 10.86 -7.77
C TYR A 111 -10.42 9.98 -8.09
N ASP A 112 -11.24 10.37 -9.06
CA ASP A 112 -12.50 9.70 -9.36
C ASP A 112 -12.27 8.30 -9.93
N LYS A 113 -11.25 8.14 -10.74
CA LYS A 113 -10.80 6.85 -11.25
C LYS A 113 -10.39 5.91 -10.11
N ILE A 114 -9.59 6.39 -9.15
CA ILE A 114 -9.16 5.58 -8.00
C ILE A 114 -10.36 5.24 -7.11
N ASN A 115 -11.24 6.20 -6.83
CA ASN A 115 -12.45 5.99 -6.05
C ASN A 115 -13.37 4.92 -6.69
N GLY A 116 -13.67 5.07 -7.98
CA GLY A 116 -14.48 4.10 -8.71
C GLY A 116 -13.85 2.71 -8.76
N TYR A 117 -12.53 2.64 -8.89
CA TYR A 117 -11.83 1.36 -8.91
C TYR A 117 -11.78 0.69 -7.53
N LYS A 118 -11.56 1.48 -6.47
CA LYS A 118 -11.66 1.00 -5.08
C LYS A 118 -13.05 0.39 -4.80
N ALA A 119 -14.13 1.07 -5.21
CA ALA A 119 -15.48 0.57 -5.02
C ALA A 119 -15.70 -0.78 -5.74
N LYS A 120 -15.22 -0.92 -6.98
CA LYS A 120 -15.28 -2.20 -7.73
C LYS A 120 -14.53 -3.31 -7.01
N LEU A 121 -13.33 -3.05 -6.51
CA LEU A 121 -12.53 -4.06 -5.81
C LEU A 121 -13.16 -4.43 -4.46
N GLN A 122 -13.72 -3.48 -3.74
CA GLN A 122 -14.45 -3.77 -2.51
C GLN A 122 -15.68 -4.64 -2.74
N ALA A 123 -16.40 -4.44 -3.87
CA ALA A 123 -17.50 -5.30 -4.29
C ALA A 123 -17.04 -6.72 -4.66
N LEU A 124 -15.79 -6.90 -5.06
CA LEU A 124 -15.17 -8.22 -5.27
C LEU A 124 -14.64 -8.87 -3.97
N GLY A 125 -14.70 -8.15 -2.84
CA GLY A 125 -14.27 -8.65 -1.55
C GLY A 125 -12.91 -8.12 -1.07
N TYR A 126 -12.23 -7.27 -1.82
CA TYR A 126 -10.91 -6.78 -1.44
C TYR A 126 -10.94 -5.77 -0.30
N ASP A 127 -10.01 -5.92 0.64
CA ASP A 127 -9.61 -4.85 1.55
C ASP A 127 -8.64 -3.93 0.80
N CYS A 128 -8.97 -2.65 0.71
CA CYS A 128 -8.22 -1.68 -0.09
C CYS A 128 -7.41 -0.74 0.79
N TYR A 129 -6.15 -0.56 0.43
CA TYR A 129 -5.17 0.30 1.10
C TYR A 129 -4.56 1.28 0.10
N MET A 130 -4.03 2.41 0.58
CA MET A 130 -3.28 3.37 -0.22
C MET A 130 -1.86 3.50 0.31
N ILE A 131 -0.87 3.43 -0.58
CA ILE A 131 0.51 3.82 -0.33
C ILE A 131 0.75 5.08 -1.15
N PHE A 132 0.90 6.20 -0.48
CA PHE A 132 1.13 7.50 -1.11
C PHE A 132 2.59 7.90 -0.95
N VAL A 133 3.34 7.93 -2.05
CA VAL A 133 4.76 8.29 -2.07
C VAL A 133 4.87 9.78 -2.34
N ASN A 134 5.23 10.54 -1.31
CA ASN A 134 5.35 11.98 -1.35
C ASN A 134 6.79 12.44 -1.50
N THR A 135 6.98 13.51 -2.27
CA THR A 135 8.25 14.25 -2.41
C THR A 135 7.96 15.72 -2.59
N THR A 136 8.95 16.59 -2.31
CA THR A 136 8.92 17.96 -2.76
C THR A 136 9.00 18.05 -4.28
N LEU A 137 8.54 19.16 -4.86
CA LEU A 137 8.59 19.39 -6.30
C LEU A 137 10.03 19.33 -6.82
N ASP A 138 10.96 19.99 -6.13
CA ASP A 138 12.38 20.06 -6.54
C ASP A 138 13.01 18.67 -6.65
N VAL A 139 12.78 17.81 -5.64
CA VAL A 139 13.26 16.42 -5.64
C VAL A 139 12.62 15.61 -6.76
N ALA A 140 11.32 15.83 -7.01
CA ALA A 140 10.61 15.13 -8.09
C ALA A 140 11.16 15.52 -9.47
N LEU A 141 11.41 16.81 -9.71
CA LEU A 141 11.97 17.32 -10.96
C LEU A 141 13.41 16.85 -11.17
N GLU A 142 14.26 16.95 -10.15
CA GLU A 142 15.65 16.45 -10.22
C GLU A 142 15.68 14.95 -10.59
N ARG A 143 14.87 14.13 -9.93
CA ARG A 143 14.82 12.70 -10.20
C ARG A 143 14.20 12.38 -11.56
N ASN A 144 13.18 13.14 -11.99
CA ASN A 144 12.58 13.00 -13.32
C ASN A 144 13.62 13.28 -14.43
N ALA A 145 14.43 14.34 -14.27
CA ALA A 145 15.47 14.68 -15.26
C ALA A 145 16.55 13.61 -15.41
N LYS A 146 16.87 12.88 -14.34
CA LYS A 146 17.89 11.81 -14.31
C LYS A 146 17.40 10.47 -14.88
N ARG A 147 16.10 10.31 -15.20
CA ARG A 147 15.55 9.06 -15.70
C ARG A 147 15.71 8.95 -17.22
N ASP A 148 15.99 7.74 -17.71
CA ASP A 148 15.98 7.44 -19.16
C ASP A 148 14.61 7.73 -19.78
N ARG A 149 13.53 7.37 -19.05
CA ARG A 149 12.15 7.70 -19.40
C ARG A 149 11.69 8.89 -18.55
N ASN A 150 12.03 10.09 -18.99
CA ASN A 150 11.58 11.31 -18.37
C ASN A 150 10.36 11.90 -19.10
N VAL A 151 9.55 12.64 -18.37
CA VAL A 151 8.49 13.48 -18.94
C VAL A 151 8.97 14.94 -18.97
N THR A 152 8.34 15.79 -19.78
CA THR A 152 8.67 17.21 -19.78
C THR A 152 8.41 17.82 -18.40
N GLU A 153 9.16 18.89 -18.08
CA GLU A 153 9.07 19.54 -16.79
C GLU A 153 7.64 20.04 -16.51
N SER A 154 6.99 20.65 -17.51
CA SER A 154 5.61 21.12 -17.40
C SER A 154 4.62 20.00 -17.05
N VAL A 155 4.76 18.83 -17.66
CA VAL A 155 3.94 17.65 -17.38
C VAL A 155 4.22 17.11 -15.96
N ALA A 156 5.48 17.14 -15.53
CA ALA A 156 5.86 16.72 -14.19
C ALA A 156 5.27 17.63 -13.11
N ILE A 157 5.32 18.96 -13.31
CA ILE A 157 4.74 19.95 -12.41
C ILE A 157 3.22 19.82 -12.33
N ASP A 158 2.53 19.74 -13.48
CA ASP A 158 1.07 19.58 -13.53
C ASP A 158 0.62 18.31 -12.80
N SER A 159 1.29 17.19 -13.08
CA SER A 159 1.00 15.91 -12.40
C SER A 159 1.28 16.00 -10.91
N TRP A 160 2.39 16.61 -10.48
CA TRP A 160 2.72 16.79 -9.07
C TRP A 160 1.65 17.63 -8.35
N ASN A 161 1.22 18.74 -8.93
CA ASN A 161 0.16 19.60 -8.36
C ASN A 161 -1.16 18.84 -8.17
N LYS A 162 -1.60 18.09 -9.20
CA LYS A 162 -2.81 17.27 -9.13
C LYS A 162 -2.73 16.20 -8.04
N VAL A 163 -1.58 15.54 -7.93
CA VAL A 163 -1.34 14.52 -6.91
C VAL A 163 -1.37 15.13 -5.52
N GLN A 164 -0.72 16.27 -5.29
CA GLN A 164 -0.73 16.97 -4.00
C GLN A 164 -2.15 17.41 -3.59
N ALA A 165 -2.93 17.92 -4.54
CA ALA A 165 -4.32 18.33 -4.29
C ALA A 165 -5.22 17.14 -3.87
N ASN A 166 -4.83 15.90 -4.17
CA ASN A 166 -5.59 14.71 -3.87
C ASN A 166 -5.21 14.04 -2.55
N ILE A 167 -4.10 14.42 -1.87
CA ILE A 167 -3.66 13.77 -0.62
C ILE A 167 -4.79 13.72 0.42
N GLY A 168 -5.38 14.87 0.73
CA GLY A 168 -6.45 14.97 1.72
C GLY A 168 -7.69 14.16 1.34
N LYS A 169 -8.04 14.15 0.05
CA LYS A 169 -9.16 13.35 -0.47
C LYS A 169 -8.89 11.85 -0.32
N PHE A 170 -7.66 11.39 -0.60
CA PHE A 170 -7.29 9.99 -0.42
C PHE A 170 -7.24 9.59 1.05
N GLN A 171 -6.77 10.46 1.94
CA GLN A 171 -6.81 10.20 3.38
C GLN A 171 -8.25 9.98 3.89
N GLN A 172 -9.20 10.76 3.39
CA GLN A 172 -10.63 10.57 3.70
C GLN A 172 -11.18 9.30 3.07
N LEU A 173 -10.86 9.04 1.80
CA LEU A 173 -11.37 7.89 1.05
C LEU A 173 -10.92 6.54 1.64
N PHE A 174 -9.65 6.41 2.03
CA PHE A 174 -9.10 5.16 2.55
C PHE A 174 -9.21 5.08 4.08
N GLY A 175 -9.26 6.21 4.76
CA GLY A 175 -9.20 6.28 6.21
C GLY A 175 -7.78 6.16 6.76
N ARG A 176 -7.63 6.53 8.02
CA ARG A 176 -6.34 6.70 8.68
C ARG A 176 -5.52 5.41 8.83
N GLN A 177 -6.19 4.27 8.92
CA GLN A 177 -5.53 2.97 9.13
C GLN A 177 -5.11 2.30 7.82
N GLU A 178 -5.79 2.63 6.73
CA GLU A 178 -5.60 2.08 5.40
C GLU A 178 -4.80 3.00 4.46
N PHE A 179 -4.39 4.18 4.95
CA PHE A 179 -3.58 5.16 4.20
C PHE A 179 -2.16 5.23 4.78
N VAL A 180 -1.18 4.90 3.95
CA VAL A 180 0.25 4.95 4.29
C VAL A 180 0.89 6.07 3.52
N LEU A 181 1.37 7.11 4.22
CA LEU A 181 2.15 8.19 3.63
C LEU A 181 3.64 7.87 3.76
N VAL A 182 4.33 7.84 2.65
CA VAL A 182 5.78 7.61 2.58
C VAL A 182 6.45 8.91 2.16
N ASP A 183 7.22 9.52 3.05
CA ASP A 183 8.06 10.67 2.70
C ASP A 183 9.36 10.17 2.05
N ASN A 184 9.49 10.38 0.75
CA ASN A 184 10.63 9.92 -0.03
C ASN A 184 11.50 11.10 -0.54
N ASN A 185 11.63 12.15 0.26
CA ASN A 185 12.53 13.28 -0.05
C ASN A 185 14.01 12.89 0.00
N LYS A 186 14.36 12.01 0.91
CA LYS A 186 15.72 11.43 1.03
C LYS A 186 15.64 9.94 0.79
N ALA A 187 16.60 9.41 0.05
CA ALA A 187 16.81 7.97 0.00
C ALA A 187 17.35 7.55 1.37
N ASP A 188 16.55 6.80 2.13
CA ASP A 188 16.86 6.39 3.49
C ASP A 188 16.36 4.95 3.69
N ASP A 189 17.31 4.05 3.95
CA ASP A 189 17.01 2.63 4.19
C ASP A 189 16.06 2.41 5.37
N ASP A 190 16.08 3.32 6.37
CA ASP A 190 15.19 3.26 7.52
C ASP A 190 13.73 3.52 7.13
N ILE A 191 13.49 4.43 6.19
CA ILE A 191 12.14 4.71 5.64
C ILE A 191 11.61 3.49 4.89
N GLU A 192 12.47 2.82 4.13
CA GLU A 192 12.11 1.61 3.41
C GLU A 192 11.74 0.46 4.34
N MET A 193 12.59 0.20 5.33
CA MET A 193 12.33 -0.84 6.33
C MET A 193 11.07 -0.55 7.14
N ALA A 194 10.84 0.71 7.53
CA ALA A 194 9.62 1.13 8.21
C ALA A 194 8.38 0.91 7.33
N THR A 195 8.46 1.34 6.06
CA THR A 195 7.38 1.16 5.07
C THR A 195 7.09 -0.32 4.83
N HIS A 196 8.12 -1.16 4.64
CA HIS A 196 7.98 -2.61 4.50
C HIS A 196 7.29 -3.24 5.72
N LYS A 197 7.69 -2.86 6.94
CA LYS A 197 7.06 -3.35 8.18
C LYS A 197 5.57 -3.00 8.24
N VAL A 198 5.20 -1.77 7.84
CA VAL A 198 3.81 -1.32 7.81
C VAL A 198 3.01 -2.13 6.77
N ILE A 199 3.50 -2.25 5.54
CA ILE A 199 2.83 -3.01 4.47
C ILE A 199 2.67 -4.47 4.88
N LYS A 200 3.71 -5.10 5.38
CA LYS A 200 3.69 -6.49 5.85
C LYS A 200 2.68 -6.70 6.99
N LYS A 201 2.55 -5.73 7.90
CA LYS A 201 1.52 -5.74 8.94
C LYS A 201 0.11 -5.67 8.34
N LEU A 202 -0.13 -4.79 7.35
CA LEU A 202 -1.43 -4.64 6.69
C LEU A 202 -1.80 -5.90 5.89
N VAL A 203 -0.85 -6.50 5.16
CA VAL A 203 -1.05 -7.76 4.43
C VAL A 203 -1.47 -8.88 5.38
N ARG A 204 -0.83 -8.99 6.54
CA ARG A 204 -1.11 -10.02 7.55
C ARG A 204 -2.38 -9.80 8.37
N GLN A 205 -3.04 -8.65 8.23
CA GLN A 205 -4.32 -8.44 8.89
C GLN A 205 -5.37 -9.40 8.32
N LYS A 206 -6.22 -9.92 9.20
CA LYS A 206 -7.37 -10.72 8.76
C LYS A 206 -8.23 -9.91 7.79
N VAL A 207 -8.73 -10.58 6.77
CA VAL A 207 -9.65 -9.99 5.82
C VAL A 207 -10.85 -9.39 6.55
N LYS A 208 -11.17 -8.13 6.24
CA LYS A 208 -12.27 -7.38 6.89
C LYS A 208 -13.56 -7.47 6.09
N ASN A 209 -13.45 -7.50 4.75
CA ASN A 209 -14.59 -7.50 3.85
C ASN A 209 -15.46 -8.75 4.01
N HIS A 210 -16.78 -8.57 4.16
CA HIS A 210 -17.72 -9.65 4.40
C HIS A 210 -17.87 -10.60 3.20
N ILE A 211 -17.77 -10.08 1.97
CA ILE A 211 -17.85 -10.89 0.73
C ILE A 211 -16.68 -11.89 0.70
N ALA A 212 -15.47 -11.40 0.98
CA ALA A 212 -14.30 -12.27 1.05
C ALA A 212 -14.41 -13.31 2.18
N LYS A 213 -14.89 -12.91 3.37
CA LYS A 213 -15.11 -13.86 4.47
C LYS A 213 -16.10 -14.96 4.09
N SER A 214 -17.20 -14.61 3.43
CA SER A 214 -18.18 -15.58 2.96
C SER A 214 -17.58 -16.52 1.91
N TRP A 215 -16.84 -15.98 0.94
CA TRP A 215 -16.16 -16.79 -0.07
C TRP A 215 -15.12 -17.73 0.57
N MET A 216 -14.29 -17.24 1.48
CA MET A 216 -13.30 -18.05 2.20
C MET A 216 -13.96 -19.20 2.98
N ALA A 217 -15.07 -18.91 3.67
CA ALA A 217 -15.82 -19.92 4.42
C ALA A 217 -16.38 -21.01 3.50
N GLN A 218 -16.95 -20.65 2.34
CA GLN A 218 -17.42 -21.59 1.34
C GLN A 218 -16.30 -22.47 0.80
N GLN A 219 -15.14 -21.87 0.47
CA GLN A 219 -13.98 -22.62 -0.03
C GLN A 219 -13.39 -23.57 1.02
N MET A 220 -13.34 -23.14 2.28
CA MET A 220 -12.90 -24.01 3.39
C MET A 220 -13.85 -25.20 3.57
N SER A 221 -15.15 -24.94 3.56
CA SER A 221 -16.17 -26.00 3.63
C SER A 221 -16.05 -27.00 2.48
N ALA A 222 -15.88 -26.51 1.24
CA ALA A 222 -15.71 -27.35 0.06
C ALA A 222 -14.44 -28.24 0.12
N LYS A 223 -13.40 -27.78 0.81
CA LYS A 223 -12.15 -28.55 1.04
C LYS A 223 -12.20 -29.40 2.32
N GLY A 224 -13.33 -29.50 3.00
CA GLY A 224 -13.45 -30.25 4.25
C GLY A 224 -12.65 -29.66 5.43
N ILE A 225 -12.22 -28.39 5.32
CA ILE A 225 -11.49 -27.70 6.38
C ILE A 225 -12.50 -27.15 7.37
N THR A 226 -12.69 -27.84 8.50
CA THR A 226 -13.55 -27.34 9.58
C THR A 226 -12.83 -26.26 10.35
N VAL A 227 -13.27 -25.01 10.23
CA VAL A 227 -12.83 -23.93 11.12
C VAL A 227 -13.53 -24.16 12.46
N MET A 228 -12.82 -24.74 13.42
CA MET A 228 -13.35 -24.79 14.79
C MET A 228 -13.59 -23.36 15.26
N PRO A 229 -14.82 -22.98 15.65
CA PRO A 229 -15.03 -21.70 16.29
C PRO A 229 -14.13 -21.67 17.52
N LYS A 230 -13.36 -20.60 17.69
CA LYS A 230 -12.67 -20.36 18.96
C LYS A 230 -13.78 -20.33 20.02
N THR A 231 -13.94 -21.42 20.76
CA THR A 231 -14.76 -21.41 21.96
C THR A 231 -14.21 -20.29 22.83
N ARG A 232 -14.99 -19.22 22.98
CA ARG A 232 -14.80 -18.36 24.13
C ARG A 232 -14.93 -19.30 25.32
N ASN A 233 -13.85 -19.49 26.06
CA ASN A 233 -13.96 -20.00 27.42
C ASN A 233 -14.84 -18.97 28.15
N VAL A 234 -16.15 -19.18 28.13
CA VAL A 234 -17.05 -18.64 29.10
C VAL A 234 -16.66 -19.41 30.36
N GLY A 235 -15.78 -18.80 31.15
CA GLY A 235 -15.46 -19.28 32.45
C GLY A 235 -16.78 -19.51 33.14
N SER A 236 -17.06 -20.78 33.50
CA SER A 236 -18.15 -21.14 34.38
C SER A 236 -17.96 -20.34 35.67
N GLY A 237 -18.67 -19.23 35.78
CA GLY A 237 -18.78 -18.46 37.01
C GLY A 237 -19.49 -19.28 38.03
N GLY A 238 -18.77 -20.17 38.72
CA GLY A 238 -19.19 -20.71 39.99
C GLY A 238 -19.25 -19.58 41.00
N GLY A 239 -20.44 -19.13 41.36
CA GLY A 239 -20.62 -18.17 42.42
C GLY A 239 -20.10 -18.71 43.75
N SER A 240 -18.97 -18.21 44.18
CA SER A 240 -18.50 -18.28 45.55
C SER A 240 -18.55 -16.87 46.12
N THR A 241 -19.51 -16.65 47.00
CA THR A 241 -19.60 -15.46 47.85
C THR A 241 -18.49 -15.51 48.89
N ALA A 242 -17.27 -15.08 48.49
CA ALA A 242 -16.19 -14.82 49.40
C ALA A 242 -16.27 -13.35 49.84
N LYS A 243 -16.46 -13.14 51.14
CA LYS A 243 -16.38 -11.84 51.81
C LYS A 243 -15.04 -11.17 51.47
N ARG A 244 -15.10 -9.91 51.03
CA ARG A 244 -13.92 -9.06 50.87
C ARG A 244 -13.36 -8.74 52.27
N ASP A 245 -12.14 -9.16 52.54
CA ASP A 245 -11.30 -8.65 53.62
C ASP A 245 -10.59 -7.39 53.14
N ASP A 246 -11.03 -6.23 53.58
CA ASP A 246 -10.55 -4.91 53.19
C ASP A 246 -9.24 -4.47 53.89
N ASN A 247 -8.40 -5.42 54.31
CA ASN A 247 -7.14 -5.08 55.00
C ASN A 247 -5.97 -5.94 54.48
N LYS A 248 -5.53 -5.68 53.25
CA LYS A 248 -4.14 -6.06 52.82
C LYS A 248 -3.49 -4.90 52.13
N GLU A 249 -2.55 -4.28 52.84
CA GLU A 249 -1.59 -3.32 52.32
C GLU A 249 -0.87 -3.88 51.08
N PHE A 250 -0.94 -3.10 50.01
CA PHE A 250 -0.25 -3.39 48.72
C PHE A 250 1.23 -3.10 48.89
N ARG A 251 2.07 -4.12 49.06
CA ARG A 251 3.53 -3.98 48.95
C ARG A 251 3.94 -4.16 47.51
N PRO A 252 4.59 -3.16 46.84
CA PRO A 252 5.08 -3.31 45.52
C PRO A 252 6.31 -4.22 45.46
N LEU A 253 6.34 -5.12 44.47
CA LEU A 253 7.48 -5.98 44.18
C LEU A 253 8.71 -5.14 43.75
N PRO A 254 9.91 -5.44 44.22
CA PRO A 254 11.12 -4.75 43.79
C PRO A 254 11.49 -5.22 42.37
N GLY A 255 11.65 -4.27 41.41
CA GLY A 255 12.25 -4.55 40.12
C GLY A 255 11.56 -3.99 38.89
N SER A 256 10.43 -3.26 38.97
CA SER A 256 9.85 -2.59 37.78
C SER A 256 10.31 -1.14 37.66
N GLY A 257 11.42 -0.92 36.97
CA GLY A 257 11.90 0.41 36.63
C GLY A 257 10.92 1.16 35.75
N ARG A 258 10.24 2.18 36.31
CA ARG A 258 9.48 3.16 35.55
C ARG A 258 10.43 4.09 34.81
N PHE A 259 10.42 4.07 33.51
CA PHE A 259 10.98 5.16 32.70
C PHE A 259 10.10 6.40 32.89
N GLN A 260 10.58 7.36 33.67
CA GLN A 260 10.00 8.71 33.73
C GLN A 260 10.63 9.56 32.63
N THR A 261 9.87 9.84 31.57
CA THR A 261 10.19 10.93 30.62
C THR A 261 9.87 12.28 31.27
N LYS A 262 10.90 12.98 31.73
CA LYS A 262 10.79 14.39 32.14
C LYS A 262 10.62 15.25 30.88
N MET A 263 9.40 15.61 30.55
CA MET A 263 9.13 16.75 29.64
C MET A 263 9.15 18.05 30.45
N GLY A 264 10.30 18.74 30.42
CA GLY A 264 10.43 20.09 30.92
C GLY A 264 9.74 21.09 29.99
N ARG A 265 8.53 21.55 30.36
CA ARG A 265 7.93 22.74 29.75
C ARG A 265 8.65 23.98 30.21
N LYS A 266 9.50 24.58 29.36
CA LYS A 266 9.95 25.96 29.55
C LYS A 266 8.87 26.92 29.05
N ARG A 267 8.28 27.72 29.95
CA ARG A 267 7.43 28.85 29.59
C ARG A 267 8.33 29.97 29.01
N PRO A 268 7.91 30.71 27.95
CA PRO A 268 8.63 31.87 27.51
C PRO A 268 8.36 33.02 28.48
N LYS A 269 9.45 33.72 28.87
CA LYS A 269 9.41 34.97 29.64
C LYS A 269 8.92 36.09 28.72
N THR A 270 7.86 36.75 29.11
CA THR A 270 7.41 38.01 28.51
C THR A 270 8.45 39.11 28.75
N GLY A 271 9.09 39.58 27.69
CA GLY A 271 9.93 40.78 27.71
C GLY A 271 9.08 42.02 27.46
N LYS A 272 9.13 42.97 28.39
CA LYS A 272 8.54 44.30 28.30
C LYS A 272 9.28 45.14 27.23
N TYR A 273 8.54 45.69 26.27
CA TYR A 273 9.01 46.85 25.51
C TYR A 273 8.83 48.12 26.35
N ALA A 274 9.91 48.86 26.51
CA ALA A 274 9.92 50.27 26.90
C ALA A 274 10.90 51.06 26.01
N LYS A 275 10.32 52.06 25.34
CA LYS A 275 10.87 53.20 24.63
C LYS A 275 11.70 52.92 23.37
#